data_7077caf2d7c24beb6e932d8130249885
#
_entry.id   7077caf2d7c24beb6e932d8130249885
#
_cell.length_a   1.000
_cell.length_b   1.000
_cell.length_c   1.000
_cell.angle_alpha   90.00
_cell.angle_beta   90.00
_cell.angle_gamma   90.00
#
_symmetry.space_group_name_H-M   'P 1'
#
loop_
_entity.id
_entity.type
_entity.pdbx_description
1 polymer ?
#
loop_
_entity_poly.entity_id
_entity_poly.type
_entity_poly.pdbx_seq_one_letter_code
_entity_poly.pdbx_strand_id
1 'polypeptide(L)'
;RLREQYRDQIEVRIGVELGLRPHLAEYYSRFVPKYPFDMVIGSVHSVHGVDPASEKLFEGKTDAQVYRMTFEESLEDIRHFHDFDVMGHLDYVVRYGKNKEKEYSYKMFADEIDALLRELIEHGKGLELNMAGLKYGLPFAHPHPDILKRYRELGGEIVTVGADGHRPEHIAW
;
A
#
# COMPACT_ATOMS: atom_id res chain seq x y z
N ARG A 1 -1.97 -24.92 11.19
CA ARG A 1 -2.17 -26.22 10.54
C ARG A 1 -1.32 -26.35 9.27
N LEU A 2 -1.43 -25.43 8.29
CA LEU A 2 -0.59 -25.48 7.06
C LEU A 2 0.89 -25.32 7.36
N ARG A 3 1.29 -24.36 8.21
CA ARG A 3 2.68 -24.18 8.66
C ARG A 3 3.27 -25.50 9.19
N GLU A 4 2.54 -26.22 10.01
CA GLU A 4 2.98 -27.49 10.57
C GLU A 4 3.02 -28.63 9.52
N GLN A 5 2.02 -28.66 8.64
CA GLN A 5 1.93 -29.68 7.59
C GLN A 5 3.09 -29.60 6.58
N TYR A 6 3.58 -28.40 6.28
CA TYR A 6 4.59 -28.16 5.24
C TYR A 6 5.95 -27.74 5.81
N ARG A 7 6.15 -27.78 7.12
CA ARG A 7 7.35 -27.29 7.80
C ARG A 7 8.69 -27.83 7.26
N ASP A 8 8.70 -29.06 6.75
CA ASP A 8 9.90 -29.70 6.21
C ASP A 8 10.11 -29.42 4.71
N GLN A 9 9.20 -28.69 4.05
CA GLN A 9 9.22 -28.38 2.64
C GLN A 9 9.34 -26.88 2.37
N ILE A 10 8.66 -26.05 3.16
CA ILE A 10 8.63 -24.60 3.02
C ILE A 10 8.39 -23.92 4.36
N GLU A 11 9.06 -22.80 4.59
CA GLU A 11 8.77 -21.93 5.71
C GLU A 11 7.51 -21.09 5.41
N VAL A 12 6.41 -21.39 6.09
CA VAL A 12 5.16 -20.63 5.97
C VAL A 12 5.15 -19.52 7.01
N ARG A 13 5.15 -18.27 6.57
CA ARG A 13 4.96 -17.07 7.40
C ARG A 13 3.52 -16.60 7.30
N ILE A 14 2.99 -16.06 8.39
CA ILE A 14 1.59 -15.60 8.47
C ILE A 14 1.61 -14.09 8.67
N GLY A 15 1.02 -13.37 7.72
CA GLY A 15 0.84 -11.94 7.81
C GLY A 15 -0.63 -11.55 7.83
N VAL A 16 -0.84 -10.25 8.00
CA VAL A 16 -2.15 -9.61 7.87
C VAL A 16 -2.00 -8.29 7.11
N GLU A 17 -2.98 -7.96 6.29
CA GLU A 17 -3.12 -6.65 5.70
C GLU A 17 -4.25 -5.90 6.42
N LEU A 18 -3.93 -4.70 6.89
CA LEU A 18 -4.83 -3.82 7.63
C LEU A 18 -5.26 -2.65 6.76
N GLY A 19 -6.56 -2.43 6.63
CA GLY A 19 -7.09 -1.23 6.00
C GLY A 19 -6.99 -0.05 6.97
N LEU A 20 -5.99 0.79 6.81
CA LEU A 20 -5.70 1.89 7.73
C LEU A 20 -6.82 2.94 7.70
N ARG A 21 -7.18 3.42 8.89
CA ARG A 21 -8.13 4.52 9.13
C ARG A 21 -7.85 5.13 10.51
N PRO A 22 -7.91 6.47 10.69
CA PRO A 22 -7.62 7.10 11.98
C PRO A 22 -8.46 6.53 13.12
N HIS A 23 -9.76 6.32 12.89
CA HIS A 23 -10.68 5.79 13.92
C HIS A 23 -10.45 4.30 14.26
N LEU A 24 -9.67 3.57 13.47
CA LEU A 24 -9.33 2.16 13.73
C LEU A 24 -7.97 2.00 14.44
N ALA A 25 -7.19 3.07 14.58
CA ALA A 25 -5.84 3.02 15.16
C ALA A 25 -5.85 2.33 16.54
N GLU A 26 -6.73 2.75 17.46
CA GLU A 26 -6.84 2.15 18.79
C GLU A 26 -7.26 0.66 18.74
N TYR A 27 -8.13 0.31 17.80
CA TYR A 27 -8.51 -1.10 17.61
C TYR A 27 -7.32 -1.92 17.13
N TYR A 28 -6.55 -1.44 16.15
CA TYR A 28 -5.38 -2.15 15.61
C TYR A 28 -4.25 -2.27 16.62
N SER A 29 -3.98 -1.25 17.43
CA SER A 29 -2.98 -1.31 18.51
C SER A 29 -3.30 -2.41 19.54
N ARG A 30 -4.57 -2.77 19.68
CA ARG A 30 -5.00 -3.88 20.53
C ARG A 30 -5.14 -5.20 19.78
N PHE A 31 -5.35 -5.16 18.46
CA PHE A 31 -5.54 -6.35 17.64
C PHE A 31 -4.21 -7.00 17.27
N VAL A 32 -3.28 -6.23 16.71
CA VAL A 32 -2.00 -6.76 16.20
C VAL A 32 -1.24 -7.58 17.25
N PRO A 33 -1.05 -7.10 18.49
CA PRO A 33 -0.30 -7.87 19.49
C PRO A 33 -0.96 -9.15 19.97
N LYS A 34 -2.24 -9.38 19.64
CA LYS A 34 -2.95 -10.61 20.06
C LYS A 34 -2.55 -11.84 19.26
N TYR A 35 -1.95 -11.64 18.10
CA TYR A 35 -1.62 -12.71 17.17
C TYR A 35 -0.14 -12.67 16.80
N PRO A 36 0.51 -13.82 16.65
CA PRO A 36 1.92 -13.90 16.27
C PRO A 36 2.08 -13.74 14.76
N PHE A 37 1.74 -12.55 14.24
CA PHE A 37 1.99 -12.24 12.84
C PHE A 37 3.48 -12.13 12.57
N ASP A 38 3.93 -12.71 11.46
CA ASP A 38 5.31 -12.58 10.99
C ASP A 38 5.49 -11.29 10.16
N MET A 39 4.39 -10.71 9.65
CA MET A 39 4.37 -9.45 8.91
C MET A 39 3.00 -8.79 8.96
N VAL A 40 2.99 -7.47 9.06
CA VAL A 40 1.78 -6.64 9.01
C VAL A 40 1.94 -5.62 7.88
N ILE A 41 1.02 -5.65 6.92
CA ILE A 41 0.94 -4.66 5.84
C ILE A 41 -0.12 -3.63 6.23
N GLY A 42 0.22 -2.35 6.17
CA GLY A 42 -0.73 -1.25 6.32
C GLY A 42 -1.12 -0.69 4.96
N SER A 43 -2.40 -0.70 4.63
CA SER A 43 -2.89 -0.26 3.31
C SER A 43 -4.06 0.72 3.46
N VAL A 44 -4.20 1.64 2.51
CA VAL A 44 -5.33 2.57 2.48
C VAL A 44 -6.31 2.12 1.40
N HIS A 45 -7.45 1.60 1.82
CA HIS A 45 -8.50 1.07 0.95
C HIS A 45 -9.75 1.95 0.88
N SER A 46 -9.67 3.15 1.43
CA SER A 46 -10.82 4.07 1.45
C SER A 46 -10.33 5.50 1.48
N VAL A 47 -10.88 6.34 0.63
CA VAL A 47 -10.61 7.78 0.57
C VAL A 47 -11.90 8.52 0.91
N HIS A 48 -11.89 9.28 2.00
CA HIS A 48 -13.08 9.94 2.55
C HIS A 48 -14.28 8.97 2.71
N GLY A 49 -14.02 7.72 3.10
CA GLY A 49 -15.02 6.69 3.28
C GLY A 49 -15.51 6.01 1.99
N VAL A 50 -14.92 6.31 0.85
CA VAL A 50 -15.27 5.72 -0.46
C VAL A 50 -14.14 4.82 -0.93
N ASP A 51 -14.47 3.60 -1.36
CA ASP A 51 -13.52 2.67 -1.97
C ASP A 51 -13.00 3.24 -3.30
N PRO A 52 -11.69 3.34 -3.55
CA PRO A 52 -11.12 3.77 -4.82
C PRO A 52 -11.58 2.97 -6.05
N ALA A 53 -12.01 1.74 -5.87
CA ALA A 53 -12.63 0.96 -6.95
C ALA A 53 -14.03 1.47 -7.34
N SER A 54 -14.64 2.33 -6.52
CA SER A 54 -15.95 2.90 -6.81
C SER A 54 -15.85 4.11 -7.71
N GLU A 55 -16.63 4.12 -8.80
CA GLU A 55 -16.73 5.28 -9.70
C GLU A 55 -17.14 6.57 -8.97
N LYS A 56 -17.84 6.45 -7.83
CA LYS A 56 -18.27 7.59 -7.01
C LYS A 56 -17.10 8.44 -6.53
N LEU A 57 -15.92 7.86 -6.31
CA LEU A 57 -14.76 8.61 -5.90
C LEU A 57 -14.31 9.60 -6.99
N PHE A 58 -14.48 9.23 -8.25
CA PHE A 58 -14.10 10.01 -9.44
C PHE A 58 -15.20 10.94 -9.96
N GLU A 59 -16.43 10.88 -9.43
CA GLU A 59 -17.52 11.76 -9.87
C GLU A 59 -17.16 13.23 -9.67
N GLY A 60 -17.24 14.02 -10.77
CA GLY A 60 -16.94 15.45 -10.79
C GLY A 60 -15.47 15.81 -10.54
N LYS A 61 -14.54 14.84 -10.59
CA LYS A 61 -13.11 15.06 -10.36
C LYS A 61 -12.27 14.55 -11.52
N THR A 62 -11.08 15.13 -11.68
CA THR A 62 -10.03 14.58 -12.53
C THR A 62 -9.31 13.42 -11.81
N ASP A 63 -8.65 12.56 -12.56
CA ASP A 63 -7.81 11.50 -12.01
C ASP A 63 -6.75 12.08 -11.06
N ALA A 64 -6.08 13.16 -11.47
CA ALA A 64 -5.07 13.83 -10.66
C ALA A 64 -5.61 14.35 -9.31
N GLN A 65 -6.84 14.86 -9.27
CA GLN A 65 -7.47 15.27 -8.01
C GLN A 65 -7.70 14.07 -7.08
N VAL A 66 -8.17 12.95 -7.62
CA VAL A 66 -8.42 11.74 -6.83
C VAL A 66 -7.11 11.14 -6.33
N TYR A 67 -6.05 11.11 -7.16
CA TYR A 67 -4.74 10.61 -6.74
C TYR A 67 -4.17 11.46 -5.59
N ARG A 68 -4.25 12.79 -5.69
CA ARG A 68 -3.83 13.71 -4.62
C ARG A 68 -4.58 13.45 -3.32
N MET A 69 -5.91 13.37 -3.38
CA MET A 69 -6.75 13.06 -2.23
C MET A 69 -6.34 11.73 -1.58
N THR A 70 -5.99 10.72 -2.40
CA THR A 70 -5.56 9.43 -1.88
C THR A 70 -4.22 9.53 -1.15
N PHE A 71 -3.25 10.28 -1.66
CA PHE A 71 -1.97 10.47 -0.98
C PHE A 71 -2.11 11.28 0.31
N GLU A 72 -2.96 12.32 0.32
CA GLU A 72 -3.27 13.10 1.51
C GLU A 72 -3.94 12.24 2.60
N GLU A 73 -4.95 11.43 2.23
CA GLU A 73 -5.59 10.49 3.15
C GLU A 73 -4.59 9.44 3.67
N SER A 74 -3.74 8.92 2.78
CA SER A 74 -2.71 7.94 3.17
C SER A 74 -1.74 8.51 4.20
N LEU A 75 -1.33 9.76 4.05
CA LEU A 75 -0.48 10.44 5.02
C LEU A 75 -1.18 10.62 6.36
N GLU A 76 -2.44 11.00 6.35
CA GLU A 76 -3.27 11.14 7.55
C GLU A 76 -3.43 9.78 8.28
N ASP A 77 -3.73 8.72 7.54
CA ASP A 77 -3.93 7.38 8.08
C ASP A 77 -2.65 6.85 8.74
N ILE A 78 -1.49 6.96 8.08
CA ILE A 78 -0.22 6.46 8.64
C ILE A 78 0.26 7.28 9.83
N ARG A 79 -0.06 8.56 9.95
CA ARG A 79 0.26 9.38 11.13
C ARG A 79 -0.47 8.94 12.39
N HIS A 80 -1.60 8.27 12.24
CA HIS A 80 -2.39 7.78 13.37
C HIS A 80 -2.03 6.37 13.82
N PHE A 81 -1.35 5.58 12.97
CA PHE A 81 -1.03 4.19 13.30
C PHE A 81 0.27 3.74 12.62
N HIS A 82 1.23 3.27 13.42
CA HIS A 82 2.55 2.83 12.95
C HIS A 82 2.86 1.35 13.25
N ASP A 83 1.95 0.58 13.86
CA ASP A 83 2.21 -0.83 14.20
C ASP A 83 1.99 -1.76 13.00
N PHE A 84 2.63 -1.43 11.87
CA PHE A 84 2.75 -2.25 10.67
C PHE A 84 4.20 -2.25 10.18
N ASP A 85 4.58 -3.18 9.29
CA ASP A 85 5.95 -3.32 8.81
C ASP A 85 6.19 -2.58 7.50
N VAL A 86 5.26 -2.69 6.57
CA VAL A 86 5.36 -2.08 5.23
C VAL A 86 4.04 -1.44 4.82
N MET A 87 4.14 -0.34 4.06
CA MET A 87 3.00 0.26 3.36
C MET A 87 2.69 -0.53 2.10
N GLY A 88 1.47 -1.04 2.00
CA GLY A 88 0.98 -1.77 0.83
C GLY A 88 0.71 -0.84 -0.35
N HIS A 89 0.93 -1.32 -1.56
CA HIS A 89 0.54 -0.75 -2.87
C HIS A 89 0.20 0.77 -2.88
N LEU A 90 1.11 1.62 -2.43
CA LEU A 90 0.92 3.03 -2.08
C LEU A 90 0.14 3.86 -3.12
N ASP A 91 0.33 3.61 -4.42
CA ASP A 91 -0.32 4.34 -5.51
C ASP A 91 -1.36 3.51 -6.29
N TYR A 92 -1.93 2.47 -5.65
CA TYR A 92 -2.85 1.55 -6.34
C TYR A 92 -4.10 2.24 -6.92
N VAL A 93 -4.47 3.40 -6.42
CA VAL A 93 -5.58 4.21 -6.93
C VAL A 93 -5.45 4.53 -8.42
N VAL A 94 -4.22 4.59 -8.94
CA VAL A 94 -3.92 4.89 -10.34
C VAL A 94 -4.59 3.90 -11.31
N ARG A 95 -4.75 2.64 -10.90
CA ARG A 95 -5.39 1.61 -11.73
C ARG A 95 -6.89 1.87 -12.01
N TYR A 96 -7.54 2.72 -11.22
CA TYR A 96 -8.96 3.04 -11.33
C TYR A 96 -9.26 4.34 -12.08
N GLY A 97 -8.27 5.20 -12.29
CA GLY A 97 -8.42 6.43 -13.06
C GLY A 97 -8.82 6.15 -14.53
N LYS A 98 -9.52 7.08 -15.16
CA LYS A 98 -9.91 6.97 -16.58
C LYS A 98 -8.70 7.03 -17.50
N ASN A 99 -7.74 7.88 -17.17
CA ASN A 99 -6.50 8.07 -17.94
C ASN A 99 -5.32 7.33 -17.31
N LYS A 100 -5.52 6.75 -16.12
CA LYS A 100 -4.53 5.95 -15.38
C LYS A 100 -3.16 6.64 -15.32
N GLU A 101 -2.13 5.91 -15.75
CA GLU A 101 -0.74 6.37 -15.76
C GLU A 101 -0.46 7.59 -16.66
N LYS A 102 -1.36 7.95 -17.58
CA LYS A 102 -1.19 9.11 -18.46
C LYS A 102 -1.30 10.45 -17.71
N GLU A 103 -2.04 10.46 -16.61
CA GLU A 103 -2.16 11.62 -15.71
C GLU A 103 -1.45 11.38 -14.38
N TYR A 104 -0.42 10.50 -14.37
CA TYR A 104 0.30 10.12 -13.18
C TYR A 104 1.81 10.13 -13.40
N SER A 105 2.51 10.79 -12.49
CA SER A 105 3.95 10.64 -12.32
C SER A 105 4.32 11.08 -10.90
N TYR A 106 5.42 10.57 -10.35
CA TYR A 106 5.95 11.02 -9.07
C TYR A 106 6.05 12.56 -9.00
N LYS A 107 6.54 13.21 -10.07
CA LYS A 107 6.74 14.68 -10.10
C LYS A 107 5.46 15.49 -9.92
N MET A 108 4.32 14.96 -10.34
CA MET A 108 3.02 15.64 -10.18
C MET A 108 2.54 15.68 -8.73
N PHE A 109 3.03 14.77 -7.90
CA PHE A 109 2.61 14.58 -6.51
C PHE A 109 3.82 14.48 -5.57
N ALA A 110 4.93 15.15 -5.94
CA ALA A 110 6.19 15.00 -5.23
C ALA A 110 6.09 15.43 -3.76
N ASP A 111 5.36 16.50 -3.47
CA ASP A 111 5.23 17.02 -2.12
C ASP A 111 4.47 16.03 -1.22
N GLU A 112 3.35 15.48 -1.71
CA GLU A 112 2.53 14.52 -0.99
C GLU A 112 3.26 13.18 -0.82
N ILE A 113 3.87 12.69 -1.89
CA ILE A 113 4.61 11.41 -1.87
C ILE A 113 5.85 11.53 -0.99
N ASP A 114 6.62 12.61 -1.09
CA ASP A 114 7.79 12.83 -0.23
C ASP A 114 7.40 12.91 1.25
N ALA A 115 6.27 13.53 1.58
CA ALA A 115 5.77 13.58 2.95
C ALA A 115 5.42 12.16 3.46
N LEU A 116 4.73 11.35 2.64
CA LEU A 116 4.45 9.94 2.95
C LEU A 116 5.72 9.13 3.16
N LEU A 117 6.68 9.23 2.23
CA LEU A 117 7.92 8.48 2.30
C LEU A 117 8.75 8.85 3.53
N ARG A 118 8.81 10.14 3.90
CA ARG A 118 9.51 10.60 5.12
C ARG A 118 8.84 10.07 6.38
N GLU A 119 7.51 10.10 6.45
CA GLU A 119 6.75 9.56 7.57
C GLU A 119 7.06 8.06 7.76
N LEU A 120 7.04 7.28 6.68
CA LEU A 120 7.39 5.85 6.72
C LEU A 120 8.83 5.62 7.19
N ILE A 121 9.79 6.36 6.63
CA ILE A 121 11.22 6.21 6.96
C ILE A 121 11.50 6.60 8.41
N GLU A 122 10.93 7.70 8.91
CA GLU A 122 11.09 8.16 10.28
C GLU A 122 10.62 7.11 11.31
N HIS A 123 9.58 6.35 10.95
CA HIS A 123 9.05 5.27 11.78
C HIS A 123 9.62 3.88 11.45
N GLY A 124 10.66 3.80 10.60
CA GLY A 124 11.31 2.55 10.24
C GLY A 124 10.42 1.60 9.41
N LYS A 125 9.47 2.14 8.64
CA LYS A 125 8.53 1.37 7.82
C LYS A 125 9.01 1.22 6.39
N GLY A 126 8.72 0.05 5.80
CA GLY A 126 9.06 -0.26 4.42
C GLY A 126 7.95 0.08 3.42
N LEU A 127 8.25 -0.21 2.15
CA LEU A 127 7.30 -0.22 1.05
C LEU A 127 7.08 -1.64 0.54
N GLU A 128 5.86 -1.96 0.16
CA GLU A 128 5.59 -3.11 -0.68
C GLU A 128 5.73 -2.75 -2.16
N LEU A 129 6.51 -3.53 -2.92
CA LEU A 129 6.44 -3.59 -4.37
C LEU A 129 5.38 -4.61 -4.75
N ASN A 130 4.17 -4.13 -5.04
CA ASN A 130 3.01 -4.95 -5.32
C ASN A 130 2.83 -5.14 -6.82
N MET A 131 2.88 -6.38 -7.29
CA MET A 131 2.84 -6.74 -8.71
C MET A 131 1.45 -6.57 -9.35
N ALA A 132 0.40 -6.33 -8.56
CA ALA A 132 -0.96 -6.18 -9.08
C ALA A 132 -1.12 -5.02 -10.08
N GLY A 133 -0.27 -3.99 -10.03
CA GLY A 133 -0.26 -2.94 -11.05
C GLY A 133 -0.17 -3.50 -12.47
N LEU A 134 0.80 -4.39 -12.71
CA LEU A 134 0.98 -5.08 -13.99
C LEU A 134 -0.23 -5.98 -14.32
N LYS A 135 -0.72 -6.74 -13.34
CA LYS A 135 -1.90 -7.60 -13.47
C LYS A 135 -3.15 -6.83 -13.93
N TYR A 136 -3.31 -5.59 -13.48
CA TYR A 136 -4.44 -4.73 -13.85
C TYR A 136 -4.16 -3.78 -15.02
N GLY A 137 -3.07 -4.04 -15.77
CA GLY A 137 -2.78 -3.41 -17.05
C GLY A 137 -2.05 -2.06 -16.97
N LEU A 138 -1.43 -1.74 -15.83
CA LEU A 138 -0.47 -0.66 -15.75
C LEU A 138 0.90 -1.13 -16.29
N PRO A 139 1.75 -0.24 -16.80
CA PRO A 139 3.09 -0.59 -17.24
C PRO A 139 4.11 -0.76 -16.08
N PHE A 140 3.65 -0.70 -14.84
CA PHE A 140 4.47 -0.80 -13.62
C PHE A 140 3.72 -1.49 -12.48
N ALA A 141 4.48 -2.00 -11.52
CA ALA A 141 3.98 -2.46 -10.23
C ALA A 141 3.69 -1.25 -9.30
N HIS A 142 2.94 -1.47 -8.21
CA HIS A 142 2.71 -0.45 -7.19
C HIS A 142 3.80 -0.50 -6.09
N PRO A 143 4.41 0.64 -5.73
CA PRO A 143 4.29 1.94 -6.37
C PRO A 143 5.14 2.06 -7.65
N HIS A 144 4.89 3.15 -8.40
CA HIS A 144 5.67 3.52 -9.58
C HIS A 144 7.19 3.50 -9.29
N PRO A 145 8.06 3.04 -10.22
CA PRO A 145 9.49 2.92 -9.99
C PRO A 145 10.19 4.20 -9.50
N ASP A 146 9.72 5.39 -9.92
CA ASP A 146 10.28 6.65 -9.45
C ASP A 146 10.03 6.88 -7.95
N ILE A 147 8.95 6.33 -7.38
CA ILE A 147 8.67 6.41 -5.95
C ILE A 147 9.63 5.50 -5.18
N LEU A 148 9.88 4.28 -5.66
CA LEU A 148 10.89 3.39 -5.06
C LEU A 148 12.28 3.99 -5.09
N LYS A 149 12.65 4.61 -6.22
CA LYS A 149 13.91 5.34 -6.35
C LYS A 149 13.98 6.49 -5.34
N ARG A 150 12.90 7.27 -5.23
CA ARG A 150 12.82 8.37 -4.28
C ARG A 150 12.88 7.90 -2.84
N TYR A 151 12.20 6.82 -2.50
CA TYR A 151 12.28 6.19 -1.19
C TYR A 151 13.72 5.86 -0.82
N ARG A 152 14.48 5.26 -1.73
CA ARG A 152 15.90 4.97 -1.54
C ARG A 152 16.74 6.24 -1.37
N GLU A 153 16.50 7.28 -2.18
CA GLU A 153 17.20 8.57 -2.09
C GLU A 153 16.98 9.26 -0.72
N LEU A 154 15.79 9.09 -0.15
CA LEU A 154 15.43 9.63 1.17
C LEU A 154 15.98 8.80 2.34
N GLY A 155 16.61 7.65 2.08
CA GLY A 155 17.19 6.77 3.09
C GLY A 155 16.33 5.55 3.46
N GLY A 156 15.29 5.26 2.69
CA GLY A 156 14.50 4.05 2.88
C GLY A 156 15.27 2.78 2.48
N GLU A 157 15.12 1.71 3.25
CA GLU A 157 15.92 0.49 3.12
C GLU A 157 15.06 -0.78 2.99
N ILE A 158 13.81 -0.74 3.40
CA ILE A 158 12.94 -1.93 3.51
C ILE A 158 11.98 -1.97 2.33
N VAL A 159 12.10 -2.99 1.48
CA VAL A 159 11.15 -3.26 0.39
C VAL A 159 10.77 -4.74 0.42
N THR A 160 9.48 -5.02 0.39
CA THR A 160 8.94 -6.36 0.18
C THR A 160 8.36 -6.49 -1.22
N VAL A 161 8.18 -7.71 -1.71
CA VAL A 161 7.53 -7.98 -3.01
C VAL A 161 6.27 -8.80 -2.78
N GLY A 162 5.14 -8.30 -3.26
CA GLY A 162 3.83 -8.92 -3.11
C GLY A 162 3.14 -9.16 -4.46
N ALA A 163 2.45 -10.30 -4.60
CA ALA A 163 1.60 -10.60 -5.76
C ALA A 163 0.15 -10.12 -5.58
N ASP A 164 -0.24 -9.74 -4.36
CA ASP A 164 -1.62 -9.40 -4.01
C ASP A 164 -2.60 -10.50 -4.47
N GLY A 165 -2.24 -11.74 -4.12
CA GLY A 165 -2.88 -12.94 -4.62
C GLY A 165 -4.16 -13.28 -3.86
N HIS A 166 -5.32 -13.11 -4.50
CA HIS A 166 -6.63 -13.49 -3.95
C HIS A 166 -7.13 -14.85 -4.49
N ARG A 167 -6.33 -15.52 -5.33
CA ARG A 167 -6.62 -16.83 -5.94
C ARG A 167 -5.32 -17.60 -6.12
N PRO A 168 -5.36 -18.95 -6.19
CA PRO A 168 -4.16 -19.77 -6.37
C PRO A 168 -3.32 -19.39 -7.60
N GLU A 169 -3.97 -19.05 -8.72
CA GLU A 169 -3.30 -18.62 -9.95
C GLU A 169 -2.60 -17.25 -9.87
N HIS A 170 -2.82 -16.50 -8.79
CA HIS A 170 -2.15 -15.22 -8.54
C HIS A 170 -0.87 -15.36 -7.69
N ILE A 171 -0.57 -16.56 -7.20
CA ILE A 171 0.62 -16.80 -6.37
C ILE A 171 1.87 -16.67 -7.25
N ALA A 172 2.83 -15.85 -6.79
CA ALA A 172 4.09 -15.60 -7.50
C ALA A 172 3.91 -15.03 -8.93
N TRP A 173 2.84 -14.28 -9.13
CA TRP A 173 2.54 -13.64 -10.43
C TRP A 173 3.46 -12.47 -10.68
#